data_a7d3394450cda62d41b62678c7c33208
#
_entry.id   a7d3394450cda62d41b62678c7c33208
#
_cell.length_a   1.000
_cell.length_b   1.000
_cell.length_c   1.000
_cell.angle_alpha   90.00
_cell.angle_beta   90.00
_cell.angle_gamma   90.00
#
_symmetry.space_group_name_H-M   'P 1'
#
loop_
_entity.id
_entity.type
_entity.pdbx_description
1 polymer ?
#
loop_
_entity_poly.entity_id
_entity_poly.type
_entity_poly.pdbx_seq_one_letter_code
_entity_poly.pdbx_strand_id
1 'polypeptide(L)'
;MGFNPDNPIFSFEGNEEAVCEIFEKIKELNETSIEGQLMRNGYLYMLFSVMKPVEVLKNQQKNPYSTSKEYVGSAIEFIKKNYANKISVNEIADYIGLNRSYFGSIFKKHTKMTPQEFIIDFRFHKAIALFENPKLNISDIARSVGYEDAMLFSKIFKRKYGVSPTVYRENLLNE
;
A
#
# COMPACT_ATOMS: atom_id res chain seq x y z
N MET A 1 7.95 22.34 4.46
CA MET A 1 8.62 21.06 4.07
C MET A 1 10.07 21.39 3.82
N GLY A 2 11.00 20.88 4.64
CA GLY A 2 12.43 21.12 4.48
C GLY A 2 12.98 20.17 3.42
N PHE A 3 13.76 20.70 2.50
CA PHE A 3 14.60 19.93 1.59
C PHE A 3 15.61 19.13 2.43
N ASN A 4 15.61 17.79 2.31
CA ASN A 4 16.61 16.95 2.95
C ASN A 4 17.63 16.50 1.88
N PRO A 5 18.87 17.01 1.90
CA PRO A 5 19.89 16.65 0.92
C PRO A 5 20.29 15.17 0.98
N ASP A 6 20.09 14.51 2.12
CA ASP A 6 20.42 13.09 2.30
C ASP A 6 19.35 12.14 1.73
N ASN A 7 18.20 12.68 1.28
CA ASN A 7 17.12 11.90 0.69
C ASN A 7 16.47 12.67 -0.47
N PRO A 8 17.14 12.79 -1.61
CA PRO A 8 16.63 13.49 -2.78
C PRO A 8 15.41 12.77 -3.35
N ILE A 9 14.37 13.55 -3.70
CA ILE A 9 13.14 13.03 -4.32
C ILE A 9 13.38 12.62 -5.79
N PHE A 10 14.39 13.22 -6.42
CA PHE A 10 14.75 13.01 -7.82
C PHE A 10 16.25 12.80 -7.97
N SER A 11 16.64 12.00 -8.96
CA SER A 11 18.02 11.77 -9.36
C SER A 11 18.19 12.17 -10.82
N PHE A 12 19.39 12.56 -11.17
CA PHE A 12 19.81 12.80 -12.55
C PHE A 12 20.69 11.68 -13.09
N GLU A 13 20.81 10.59 -12.36
CA GLU A 13 21.71 9.47 -12.66
C GLU A 13 21.59 8.99 -14.10
N GLY A 14 22.68 9.09 -14.84
CA GLY A 14 22.78 8.80 -16.27
C GLY A 14 22.34 9.94 -17.21
N ASN A 15 22.00 11.12 -16.67
CA ASN A 15 21.64 12.33 -17.43
C ASN A 15 22.41 13.57 -16.98
N GLU A 16 23.53 13.39 -16.28
CA GLU A 16 24.30 14.50 -15.67
C GLU A 16 24.78 15.49 -16.71
N GLU A 17 25.26 15.03 -17.87
CA GLU A 17 25.69 15.90 -18.97
C GLU A 17 24.53 16.75 -19.50
N ALA A 18 23.39 16.13 -19.77
CA ALA A 18 22.20 16.84 -20.26
C ALA A 18 21.70 17.89 -19.26
N VAL A 19 21.79 17.60 -17.97
CA VAL A 19 21.44 18.53 -16.89
C VAL A 19 22.40 19.71 -16.87
N CYS A 20 23.72 19.49 -16.96
CA CYS A 20 24.71 20.55 -17.02
C CYS A 20 24.51 21.46 -18.23
N GLU A 21 24.27 20.89 -19.42
CA GLU A 21 23.97 21.68 -20.62
C GLU A 21 22.73 22.57 -20.47
N ILE A 22 21.65 22.03 -19.87
CA ILE A 22 20.43 22.79 -19.61
C ILE A 22 20.71 23.96 -18.66
N PHE A 23 21.47 23.75 -17.59
CA PHE A 23 21.83 24.81 -16.66
C PHE A 23 22.69 25.90 -17.30
N GLU A 24 23.68 25.55 -18.14
CA GLU A 24 24.48 26.54 -18.85
C GLU A 24 23.61 27.37 -19.80
N LYS A 25 22.69 26.74 -20.54
CA LYS A 25 21.73 27.45 -21.41
C LYS A 25 20.83 28.42 -20.61
N ILE A 26 20.36 28.00 -19.42
CA ILE A 26 19.56 28.86 -18.55
C ILE A 26 20.36 30.09 -18.09
N LYS A 27 21.64 29.93 -17.75
CA LYS A 27 22.51 31.03 -17.32
C LYS A 27 22.74 32.10 -18.41
N GLU A 28 22.77 31.68 -19.67
CA GLU A 28 22.97 32.58 -20.82
C GLU A 28 21.74 33.40 -21.17
N LEU A 29 20.56 33.09 -20.62
CA LEU A 29 19.33 33.76 -20.94
C LEU A 29 19.22 35.15 -20.34
N ASN A 30 18.74 36.11 -21.12
CA ASN A 30 18.37 37.43 -20.63
C ASN A 30 17.05 37.32 -19.83
N GLU A 31 17.13 37.51 -18.51
CA GLU A 31 15.99 37.36 -17.60
C GLU A 31 14.90 38.43 -17.77
N THR A 32 15.20 39.55 -18.40
CA THR A 32 14.29 40.68 -18.52
C THR A 32 13.44 40.65 -19.80
N SER A 33 13.79 39.83 -20.80
CA SER A 33 13.02 39.70 -22.04
C SER A 33 11.90 38.62 -21.93
N ILE A 34 10.80 38.85 -22.63
CA ILE A 34 9.70 37.84 -22.72
C ILE A 34 10.22 36.57 -23.35
N GLU A 35 11.05 36.65 -24.38
CA GLU A 35 11.68 35.50 -25.05
C GLU A 35 12.55 34.71 -24.08
N GLY A 36 13.38 35.38 -23.28
CA GLY A 36 14.22 34.75 -22.27
C GLY A 36 13.40 34.04 -21.18
N GLN A 37 12.25 34.58 -20.77
CA GLN A 37 11.34 33.95 -19.82
C GLN A 37 10.68 32.71 -20.42
N LEU A 38 10.25 32.75 -21.68
CA LEU A 38 9.66 31.59 -22.38
C LEU A 38 10.70 30.49 -22.58
N MET A 39 11.93 30.82 -22.98
CA MET A 39 13.02 29.86 -23.13
C MET A 39 13.39 29.21 -21.79
N ARG A 40 13.46 29.99 -20.72
CA ARG A 40 13.70 29.44 -19.37
C ARG A 40 12.64 28.42 -18.96
N ASN A 41 11.35 28.71 -19.20
CA ASN A 41 10.28 27.75 -18.93
C ASN A 41 10.44 26.48 -19.76
N GLY A 42 10.83 26.60 -21.04
CA GLY A 42 11.18 25.47 -21.90
C GLY A 42 12.30 24.61 -21.33
N TYR A 43 13.40 25.21 -20.89
CA TYR A 43 14.51 24.50 -20.28
C TYR A 43 14.15 23.87 -18.94
N LEU A 44 13.29 24.49 -18.13
CA LEU A 44 12.75 23.87 -16.92
C LEU A 44 11.92 22.61 -17.23
N TYR A 45 11.09 22.65 -18.28
CA TYR A 45 10.37 21.44 -18.71
C TYR A 45 11.32 20.35 -19.21
N MET A 46 12.39 20.71 -19.92
CA MET A 46 13.43 19.77 -20.32
C MET A 46 14.15 19.18 -19.10
N LEU A 47 14.47 19.99 -18.09
CA LEU A 47 15.07 19.52 -16.84
C LEU A 47 14.15 18.49 -16.15
N PHE A 48 12.85 18.79 -16.02
CA PHE A 48 11.89 17.85 -15.47
C PHE A 48 11.78 16.55 -16.27
N SER A 49 11.95 16.59 -17.60
CA SER A 49 11.87 15.40 -18.45
C SER A 49 13.05 14.44 -18.25
N VAL A 50 14.20 14.92 -17.83
CA VAL A 50 15.40 14.09 -17.58
C VAL A 50 15.54 13.70 -16.11
N MET A 51 14.73 14.28 -15.20
CA MET A 51 14.66 13.88 -13.80
C MET A 51 14.02 12.51 -13.68
N LYS A 52 14.74 11.57 -13.07
CA LYS A 52 14.18 10.28 -12.69
C LYS A 52 13.72 10.33 -11.25
N PRO A 53 12.49 9.87 -10.93
CA PRO A 53 12.12 9.65 -9.54
C PRO A 53 13.15 8.71 -8.93
N VAL A 54 13.82 9.14 -7.86
CA VAL A 54 14.63 8.19 -7.09
C VAL A 54 13.65 7.13 -6.59
N GLU A 55 13.85 5.87 -6.98
CA GLU A 55 13.20 4.74 -6.31
C GLU A 55 13.72 4.71 -4.87
N VAL A 56 13.19 5.60 -4.05
CA VAL A 56 13.30 5.48 -2.60
C VAL A 56 12.68 4.13 -2.30
N LEU A 57 13.59 3.18 -2.07
CA LEU A 57 13.32 1.81 -1.57
C LEU A 57 11.82 1.60 -1.34
N LYS A 58 11.21 0.76 -2.11
CA LYS A 58 9.77 0.39 -2.28
C LYS A 58 8.81 0.52 -1.07
N ASN A 59 9.08 1.39 -0.13
CA ASN A 59 8.34 1.54 1.13
C ASN A 59 7.62 2.87 1.33
N GLN A 60 7.74 3.85 0.43
CA GLN A 60 6.96 5.10 0.59
C GLN A 60 6.69 5.78 -0.76
N GLN A 61 5.85 5.20 -1.60
CA GLN A 61 5.23 5.98 -2.66
C GLN A 61 4.06 6.80 -2.08
N LYS A 62 4.37 7.96 -1.50
CA LYS A 62 3.40 9.03 -1.45
C LYS A 62 3.32 9.64 -2.85
N ASN A 63 2.50 9.09 -3.72
CA ASN A 63 2.10 9.78 -4.92
C ASN A 63 1.17 10.94 -4.49
N PRO A 64 1.56 12.23 -4.63
CA PRO A 64 0.70 13.35 -4.22
C PRO A 64 -0.60 13.44 -5.03
N TYR A 65 -0.70 12.69 -6.13
CA TYR A 65 -1.89 12.58 -6.98
C TYR A 65 -2.66 11.28 -6.79
N SER A 66 -2.24 10.41 -5.84
CA SER A 66 -2.98 9.17 -5.58
C SER A 66 -4.39 9.48 -5.09
N THR A 67 -5.37 8.95 -5.77
CA THR A 67 -6.76 9.04 -5.36
C THR A 67 -7.00 8.16 -4.11
N SER A 68 -8.03 8.47 -3.34
CA SER A 68 -8.40 7.63 -2.19
C SER A 68 -8.66 6.18 -2.59
N LYS A 69 -9.04 5.92 -3.83
CA LYS A 69 -9.25 4.58 -4.40
C LYS A 69 -7.93 3.82 -4.57
N GLU A 70 -6.87 4.50 -5.01
CA GLU A 70 -5.54 3.90 -5.18
C GLU A 70 -4.91 3.53 -3.84
N TYR A 71 -5.03 4.40 -2.82
CA TYR A 71 -4.58 4.08 -1.46
C TYR A 71 -5.29 2.84 -0.90
N VAL A 72 -6.60 2.74 -1.10
CA VAL A 72 -7.38 1.57 -0.67
C VAL A 72 -6.98 0.33 -1.46
N GLY A 73 -6.72 0.44 -2.76
CA GLY A 73 -6.21 -0.64 -3.60
C GLY A 73 -4.87 -1.17 -3.09
N SER A 74 -3.91 -0.28 -2.82
CA SER A 74 -2.58 -0.64 -2.27
C SER A 74 -2.69 -1.30 -0.90
N ALA A 75 -3.58 -0.81 -0.03
CA ALA A 75 -3.84 -1.42 1.27
C ALA A 75 -4.41 -2.84 1.14
N ILE A 76 -5.35 -3.06 0.22
CA ILE A 76 -5.92 -4.39 -0.05
C ILE A 76 -4.84 -5.36 -0.55
N GLU A 77 -3.97 -4.91 -1.46
CA GLU A 77 -2.86 -5.74 -1.95
C GLU A 77 -1.85 -6.06 -0.84
N PHE A 78 -1.56 -5.11 0.05
CA PHE A 78 -0.74 -5.37 1.24
C PHE A 78 -1.37 -6.45 2.14
N ILE A 79 -2.67 -6.33 2.42
CA ILE A 79 -3.40 -7.32 3.22
C ILE A 79 -3.35 -8.71 2.56
N LYS A 80 -3.62 -8.79 1.25
CA LYS A 80 -3.59 -10.06 0.50
C LYS A 80 -2.23 -10.76 0.55
N LYS A 81 -1.13 -9.98 0.55
CA LYS A 81 0.23 -10.52 0.60
C LYS A 81 0.67 -10.92 2.01
N ASN A 82 0.11 -10.26 3.04
CA ASN A 82 0.62 -10.37 4.41
C ASN A 82 -0.40 -10.92 5.42
N TYR A 83 -1.61 -11.31 5.01
CA TYR A 83 -2.69 -11.72 5.93
C TYR A 83 -2.32 -12.84 6.90
N ALA A 84 -1.44 -13.75 6.48
CA ALA A 84 -0.97 -14.87 7.30
C ALA A 84 0.01 -14.43 8.41
N ASN A 85 0.56 -13.22 8.30
CA ASN A 85 1.47 -12.66 9.28
C ASN A 85 0.71 -11.81 10.30
N LYS A 86 1.39 -11.44 11.39
CA LYS A 86 0.86 -10.48 12.36
C LYS A 86 0.91 -9.08 11.73
N ILE A 87 -0.20 -8.63 11.14
CA ILE A 87 -0.34 -7.28 10.58
C ILE A 87 -1.28 -6.43 11.41
N SER A 88 -0.95 -5.16 11.56
CA SER A 88 -1.75 -4.16 12.24
C SER A 88 -2.25 -3.08 11.27
N VAL A 89 -3.32 -2.40 11.64
CA VAL A 89 -3.85 -1.26 10.85
C VAL A 89 -2.83 -0.12 10.78
N ASN A 90 -1.96 0.04 11.81
CA ASN A 90 -0.89 1.03 11.79
C ASN A 90 0.14 0.70 10.70
N GLU A 91 0.63 -0.55 10.65
CA GLU A 91 1.60 -0.97 9.63
C GLU A 91 1.07 -0.79 8.22
N ILE A 92 -0.23 -1.03 7.98
CA ILE A 92 -0.84 -0.78 6.68
C ILE A 92 -0.89 0.72 6.39
N ALA A 93 -1.29 1.55 7.36
CA ALA A 93 -1.34 3.00 7.21
C ALA A 93 0.05 3.58 6.92
N ASP A 94 1.07 3.12 7.64
CA ASP A 94 2.47 3.49 7.44
C ASP A 94 2.98 3.07 6.06
N TYR A 95 2.67 1.84 5.63
CA TYR A 95 3.03 1.31 4.31
C TYR A 95 2.50 2.17 3.17
N ILE A 96 1.22 2.60 3.25
CA ILE A 96 0.61 3.46 2.23
C ILE A 96 0.90 4.95 2.46
N GLY A 97 1.63 5.30 3.53
CA GLY A 97 2.03 6.65 3.86
C GLY A 97 0.90 7.56 4.31
N LEU A 98 -0.14 7.04 4.95
CA LEU A 98 -1.28 7.79 5.45
C LEU A 98 -1.37 7.77 6.97
N ASN A 99 -1.99 8.81 7.54
CA ASN A 99 -2.41 8.78 8.94
C ASN A 99 -3.49 7.69 9.13
N ARG A 100 -3.39 6.92 10.24
CA ARG A 100 -4.32 5.82 10.56
C ARG A 100 -5.79 6.22 10.53
N SER A 101 -6.13 7.40 11.07
CA SER A 101 -7.53 7.86 11.14
C SER A 101 -8.07 8.17 9.75
N TYR A 102 -7.28 8.84 8.92
CA TYR A 102 -7.65 9.14 7.54
C TYR A 102 -7.74 7.85 6.72
N PHE A 103 -6.75 6.95 6.84
CA PHE A 103 -6.79 5.63 6.21
C PHE A 103 -8.06 4.86 6.57
N GLY A 104 -8.38 4.75 7.87
CA GLY A 104 -9.58 4.08 8.34
C GLY A 104 -10.87 4.64 7.72
N SER A 105 -10.95 5.97 7.60
CA SER A 105 -12.12 6.66 7.02
C SER A 105 -12.28 6.36 5.53
N ILE A 106 -11.21 6.53 4.71
CA ILE A 106 -11.28 6.27 3.27
C ILE A 106 -11.49 4.79 2.97
N PHE A 107 -10.83 3.90 3.74
CA PHE A 107 -10.99 2.46 3.57
C PHE A 107 -12.44 2.03 3.81
N LYS A 108 -13.04 2.46 4.93
CA LYS A 108 -14.45 2.19 5.24
C LYS A 108 -15.40 2.80 4.21
N LYS A 109 -15.11 4.00 3.70
CA LYS A 109 -15.91 4.64 2.64
C LYS A 109 -15.97 3.78 1.38
N HIS A 110 -14.84 3.20 0.95
CA HIS A 110 -14.74 2.44 -0.29
C HIS A 110 -15.13 0.97 -0.13
N THR A 111 -14.77 0.32 0.98
CA THR A 111 -15.00 -1.12 1.18
C THR A 111 -16.24 -1.45 2.01
N LYS A 112 -16.86 -0.43 2.67
CA LYS A 112 -17.94 -0.55 3.65
C LYS A 112 -17.53 -1.27 4.95
N MET A 113 -16.27 -1.63 5.09
CA MET A 113 -15.67 -2.30 6.24
C MET A 113 -14.51 -1.47 6.80
N THR A 114 -14.26 -1.54 8.09
CA THR A 114 -13.01 -1.03 8.65
C THR A 114 -11.84 -1.91 8.19
N PRO A 115 -10.59 -1.39 8.16
CA PRO A 115 -9.43 -2.21 7.81
C PRO A 115 -9.30 -3.49 8.65
N GLN A 116 -9.61 -3.40 9.96
CA GLN A 116 -9.56 -4.55 10.86
C GLN A 116 -10.62 -5.60 10.52
N GLU A 117 -11.85 -5.18 10.26
CA GLU A 117 -12.92 -6.09 9.81
C GLU A 117 -12.56 -6.76 8.51
N PHE A 118 -11.96 -6.03 7.56
CA PHE A 118 -11.54 -6.57 6.29
C PHE A 118 -10.43 -7.63 6.43
N ILE A 119 -9.44 -7.40 7.30
CA ILE A 119 -8.39 -8.40 7.59
C ILE A 119 -9.01 -9.68 8.14
N ILE A 120 -9.92 -9.56 9.12
CA ILE A 120 -10.60 -10.70 9.74
C ILE A 120 -11.42 -11.45 8.69
N ASP A 121 -12.17 -10.75 7.88
CA ASP A 121 -13.00 -11.29 6.82
C ASP A 121 -12.16 -12.06 5.80
N PHE A 122 -11.09 -11.44 5.32
CA PHE A 122 -10.18 -12.05 4.37
C PHE A 122 -9.53 -13.33 4.91
N ARG A 123 -9.08 -13.33 6.17
CA ARG A 123 -8.54 -14.51 6.86
C ARG A 123 -9.56 -15.65 6.94
N PHE A 124 -10.80 -15.33 7.24
CA PHE A 124 -11.86 -16.35 7.32
C PHE A 124 -12.23 -16.94 5.96
N HIS A 125 -12.28 -16.12 4.90
CA HIS A 125 -12.45 -16.67 3.56
C HIS A 125 -11.31 -17.64 3.18
N LYS A 126 -10.07 -17.31 3.55
CA LYS A 126 -8.94 -18.23 3.35
C LYS A 126 -9.03 -19.48 4.21
N ALA A 127 -9.48 -19.36 5.47
CA ALA A 127 -9.68 -20.51 6.34
C ALA A 127 -10.77 -21.45 5.82
N ILE A 128 -11.89 -20.91 5.35
CA ILE A 128 -13.00 -21.72 4.79
C ILE A 128 -12.53 -22.52 3.58
N ALA A 129 -11.75 -21.92 2.69
CA ALA A 129 -11.15 -22.65 1.56
C ALA A 129 -10.21 -23.81 1.99
N LEU A 130 -9.63 -23.73 3.21
CA LEU A 130 -8.79 -24.79 3.76
C LEU A 130 -9.60 -25.89 4.50
N PHE A 131 -10.88 -25.65 4.82
CA PHE A 131 -11.72 -26.64 5.50
C PHE A 131 -11.98 -27.90 4.67
N GLU A 132 -11.90 -27.81 3.36
CA GLU A 132 -12.03 -28.97 2.46
C GLU A 132 -10.85 -29.94 2.55
N ASN A 133 -9.70 -29.49 3.08
CA ASN A 133 -8.52 -30.35 3.22
C ASN A 133 -8.59 -31.18 4.51
N PRO A 134 -8.83 -32.52 4.43
CA PRO A 134 -8.99 -33.38 5.60
C PRO A 134 -7.68 -33.57 6.40
N LYS A 135 -6.52 -33.25 5.82
CA LYS A 135 -5.22 -33.40 6.47
C LYS A 135 -4.91 -32.25 7.47
N LEU A 136 -5.64 -31.13 7.37
CA LEU A 136 -5.44 -29.98 8.25
C LEU A 136 -6.46 -30.03 9.40
N ASN A 137 -5.99 -29.88 10.63
CA ASN A 137 -6.88 -29.62 11.77
C ASN A 137 -7.21 -28.13 11.89
N ILE A 138 -8.22 -27.78 12.69
CA ILE A 138 -8.67 -26.38 12.85
C ILE A 138 -7.55 -25.48 13.42
N SER A 139 -6.68 -26.02 14.28
CA SER A 139 -5.56 -25.25 14.83
C SER A 139 -4.50 -24.93 13.77
N ASP A 140 -4.23 -25.88 12.87
CA ASP A 140 -3.30 -25.66 11.75
C ASP A 140 -3.85 -24.63 10.77
N ILE A 141 -5.13 -24.71 10.47
CA ILE A 141 -5.84 -23.73 9.63
C ILE A 141 -5.78 -22.34 10.27
N ALA A 142 -6.09 -22.24 11.58
CA ALA A 142 -6.01 -20.96 12.29
C ALA A 142 -4.62 -20.32 12.17
N ARG A 143 -3.55 -21.09 12.39
CA ARG A 143 -2.17 -20.63 12.26
C ARG A 143 -1.85 -20.20 10.83
N SER A 144 -2.24 -20.98 9.83
CA SER A 144 -1.96 -20.69 8.41
C SER A 144 -2.63 -19.41 7.92
N VAL A 145 -3.70 -18.96 8.58
CA VAL A 145 -4.36 -17.68 8.26
C VAL A 145 -4.03 -16.55 9.23
N GLY A 146 -2.99 -16.71 10.05
CA GLY A 146 -2.43 -15.63 10.88
C GLY A 146 -3.05 -15.50 12.28
N TYR A 147 -3.61 -16.57 12.85
CA TYR A 147 -4.01 -16.64 14.25
C TYR A 147 -3.07 -17.55 15.03
N GLU A 148 -2.28 -16.97 15.93
CA GLU A 148 -1.41 -17.72 16.84
C GLU A 148 -2.25 -18.57 17.83
N ASP A 149 -3.39 -18.02 18.28
CA ASP A 149 -4.33 -18.65 19.20
C ASP A 149 -5.55 -19.18 18.44
N ALA A 150 -5.65 -20.52 18.35
CA ALA A 150 -6.77 -21.22 17.72
C ALA A 150 -8.09 -21.06 18.49
N MET A 151 -8.04 -20.82 19.82
CA MET A 151 -9.24 -20.55 20.61
C MET A 151 -9.81 -19.19 20.27
N LEU A 152 -8.95 -18.17 20.15
CA LEU A 152 -9.34 -16.83 19.70
C LEU A 152 -9.94 -16.88 18.30
N PHE A 153 -9.31 -17.60 17.37
CA PHE A 153 -9.84 -17.84 16.02
C PHE A 153 -11.25 -18.42 16.09
N SER A 154 -11.43 -19.51 16.83
CA SER A 154 -12.74 -20.19 16.94
C SER A 154 -13.81 -19.30 17.55
N LYS A 155 -13.46 -18.50 18.55
CA LYS A 155 -14.37 -17.54 19.20
C LYS A 155 -14.83 -16.44 18.22
N ILE A 156 -13.90 -15.86 17.47
CA ILE A 156 -14.22 -14.79 16.50
C ILE A 156 -15.01 -15.38 15.32
N PHE A 157 -14.62 -16.56 14.84
CA PHE A 157 -15.32 -17.28 13.78
C PHE A 157 -16.79 -17.57 14.16
N LYS A 158 -17.00 -18.16 15.35
CA LYS A 158 -18.35 -18.43 15.85
C LYS A 158 -19.21 -17.18 15.97
N ARG A 159 -18.61 -16.05 16.41
CA ARG A 159 -19.32 -14.78 16.49
C ARG A 159 -19.78 -14.28 15.12
N LYS A 160 -18.99 -14.55 14.06
CA LYS A 160 -19.31 -14.09 12.69
C LYS A 160 -20.27 -15.02 11.96
N TYR A 161 -20.07 -16.34 12.06
CA TYR A 161 -20.82 -17.34 11.29
C TYR A 161 -21.89 -18.07 12.10
N GLY A 162 -22.02 -17.79 13.39
CA GLY A 162 -23.02 -18.41 14.29
C GLY A 162 -22.64 -19.78 14.83
N VAL A 163 -21.76 -20.51 14.13
CA VAL A 163 -21.32 -21.87 14.50
C VAL A 163 -19.80 -21.94 14.65
N SER A 164 -19.29 -22.95 15.37
CA SER A 164 -17.84 -23.15 15.49
C SER A 164 -17.22 -23.56 14.13
N PRO A 165 -15.90 -23.33 13.94
CA PRO A 165 -15.19 -23.77 12.74
C PRO A 165 -15.35 -25.26 12.44
N THR A 166 -15.39 -26.11 13.49
CA THR A 166 -15.59 -27.57 13.36
C THR A 166 -16.95 -27.88 12.78
N VAL A 167 -18.00 -27.33 13.38
CA VAL A 167 -19.40 -27.55 12.91
C VAL A 167 -19.59 -26.96 11.51
N TYR A 168 -19.00 -25.80 11.23
CA TYR A 168 -19.05 -25.19 9.89
C TYR A 168 -18.41 -26.11 8.84
N ARG A 169 -17.27 -26.72 9.16
CA ARG A 169 -16.56 -27.66 8.30
C ARG A 169 -17.37 -28.92 8.06
N GLU A 170 -17.97 -29.49 9.12
CA GLU A 170 -18.84 -30.68 9.02
C GLU A 170 -20.03 -30.43 8.09
N ASN A 171 -20.68 -29.27 8.22
CA ASN A 171 -21.79 -28.89 7.35
C ASN A 171 -21.34 -28.76 5.89
N LEU A 172 -20.17 -28.09 5.66
CA LEU A 172 -19.60 -27.89 4.32
C LEU A 172 -19.25 -29.19 3.59
N LEU A 173 -18.83 -30.23 4.35
CA LEU A 173 -18.45 -31.51 3.77
C LEU A 173 -19.65 -32.47 3.57
N ASN A 174 -20.81 -32.15 4.14
CA ASN A 174 -22.04 -32.91 4.03
C ASN A 174 -23.03 -32.36 2.98
N GLU A 175 -22.70 -31.19 2.37
CA GLU A 175 -23.42 -30.63 1.21
C GLU A 175 -22.84 -31.16 -0.11
#